data_63b8604b808d25f7748770727bdc96ec
#
_entry.id   63b8604b808d25f7748770727bdc96ec
#
_cell.length_a   1.000
_cell.length_b   1.000
_cell.length_c   1.000
_cell.angle_alpha   90.00
_cell.angle_beta   90.00
_cell.angle_gamma   90.00
#
_symmetry.space_group_name_H-M   'P 1'
#
loop_
_entity.id
_entity.type
_entity.pdbx_description
1 polymer ?
#
loop_
_entity_poly.entity_id
_entity_poly.type
_entity_poly.pdbx_seq_one_letter_code
_entity_poly.pdbx_strand_id
1 'polypeptide(L)'
;QQQVLAELEIGACFGEDALLSDRPRNATVTLLEAGEVLKLDRQDFLSLLKSPVVAEVSFAEAARQLNSGAQWLDVRLQEEYERAHALESLHMPLHLLRLKARLLDHERTYLCYCDSGKRSANAVFLLTQLGFKAYALRDGIDALSPVLRDGLLCEHGPGYLARSGGRTERSG
;
A
#
# COMPACT_ATOMS: atom_id res chain seq x y z
N GLN A 1 26.39 -7.44 8.89
CA GLN A 1 26.04 -6.35 9.82
C GLN A 1 24.52 -6.34 9.92
N GLN A 2 23.98 -6.39 11.16
CA GLN A 2 22.56 -6.17 11.37
C GLN A 2 22.30 -4.67 11.23
N GLN A 3 21.32 -4.32 10.40
CA GLN A 3 20.88 -2.95 10.22
C GLN A 3 19.56 -2.75 10.99
N VAL A 4 19.50 -1.75 11.84
CA VAL A 4 18.24 -1.34 12.48
C VAL A 4 17.37 -0.68 11.41
N LEU A 5 16.19 -1.23 11.19
CA LEU A 5 15.24 -0.73 10.18
C LEU A 5 14.28 0.31 10.79
N ALA A 6 13.85 0.08 12.03
CA ALA A 6 12.97 0.98 12.77
C ALA A 6 13.01 0.67 14.26
N GLU A 7 12.70 1.65 15.08
CA GLU A 7 12.33 1.50 16.47
C GLU A 7 10.81 1.68 16.60
N LEU A 8 10.18 0.80 17.38
CA LEU A 8 8.74 0.78 17.56
C LEU A 8 8.42 1.15 19.01
N GLU A 9 7.46 2.03 19.19
CA GLU A 9 7.00 2.46 20.51
C GLU A 9 5.84 1.59 21.03
N ILE A 10 5.46 1.81 22.29
CA ILE A 10 4.32 1.13 22.93
C ILE A 10 3.05 1.33 22.08
N GLY A 11 2.34 0.24 21.83
CA GLY A 11 1.13 0.21 21.01
C GLY A 11 1.37 0.03 19.50
N ALA A 12 2.63 -0.03 19.05
CA ALA A 12 2.92 -0.32 17.66
C ALA A 12 2.62 -1.79 17.31
N CYS A 13 2.16 -2.03 16.08
CA CYS A 13 1.99 -3.36 15.52
C CYS A 13 3.13 -3.69 14.57
N PHE A 14 3.48 -4.99 14.45
CA PHE A 14 4.50 -5.46 13.52
C PHE A 14 4.23 -6.89 13.05
N GLY A 15 4.78 -7.25 11.89
CA GLY A 15 4.72 -8.61 11.34
C GLY A 15 3.46 -8.93 10.55
N GLU A 16 2.57 -7.97 10.34
CA GLU A 16 1.35 -8.09 9.54
C GLU A 16 1.64 -8.38 8.06
N ASP A 17 2.73 -7.84 7.51
CA ASP A 17 3.12 -8.06 6.11
C ASP A 17 3.27 -9.53 5.76
N ALA A 18 3.88 -10.31 6.66
CA ALA A 18 4.06 -11.75 6.48
C ALA A 18 2.73 -12.52 6.55
N LEU A 19 1.77 -12.04 7.34
CA LEU A 19 0.43 -12.65 7.45
C LEU A 19 -0.38 -12.48 6.16
N LEU A 20 -0.12 -11.43 5.43
CA LEU A 20 -0.89 -10.97 4.28
C LEU A 20 -0.29 -11.41 2.96
N SER A 21 1.03 -11.50 2.87
CA SER A 21 1.76 -11.81 1.64
C SER A 21 2.09 -13.29 1.45
N ASP A 22 1.83 -14.16 2.44
CA ASP A 22 2.28 -15.56 2.49
C ASP A 22 3.82 -15.73 2.35
N ARG A 23 4.57 -14.68 2.65
CA ARG A 23 6.03 -14.67 2.56
C ARG A 23 6.66 -14.84 3.95
N PRO A 24 7.92 -15.28 4.02
CA PRO A 24 8.69 -15.26 5.25
C PRO A 24 8.77 -13.84 5.83
N ARG A 25 8.96 -13.76 7.15
CA ARG A 25 9.19 -12.48 7.83
C ARG A 25 10.46 -11.83 7.29
N ASN A 26 10.38 -10.54 7.02
CA ASN A 26 11.45 -9.74 6.41
C ASN A 26 12.39 -9.09 7.43
N ALA A 27 12.07 -9.15 8.73
CA ALA A 27 12.87 -8.58 9.79
C ALA A 27 12.74 -9.37 11.09
N THR A 28 13.75 -9.23 11.96
CA THR A 28 13.72 -9.70 13.34
C THR A 28 13.32 -8.54 14.23
N VAL A 29 12.41 -8.80 15.17
CA VAL A 29 12.02 -7.82 16.20
C VAL A 29 12.63 -8.23 17.53
N THR A 30 13.28 -7.28 18.20
CA THR A 30 13.91 -7.47 19.50
C THR A 30 13.34 -6.45 20.48
N LEU A 31 12.89 -6.90 21.64
CA LEU A 31 12.50 -6.01 22.72
C LEU A 31 13.75 -5.38 23.32
N LEU A 32 13.79 -4.06 23.40
CA LEU A 32 14.89 -3.30 24.01
C LEU A 32 14.75 -3.21 25.52
N GLU A 33 13.53 -3.34 26.02
CA GLU A 33 13.19 -3.31 27.45
C GLU A 33 12.22 -4.46 27.78
N ALA A 34 12.04 -4.75 29.06
CA ALA A 34 11.04 -5.72 29.51
C ALA A 34 9.63 -5.20 29.18
N GLY A 35 8.83 -6.03 28.51
CA GLY A 35 7.49 -5.64 28.07
C GLY A 35 6.62 -6.84 27.70
N GLU A 36 5.36 -6.56 27.42
CA GLU A 36 4.40 -7.55 26.96
C GLU A 36 4.12 -7.37 25.47
N VAL A 37 3.98 -8.49 24.77
CA VAL A 37 3.61 -8.52 23.35
C VAL A 37 2.34 -9.32 23.19
N LEU A 38 1.31 -8.71 22.61
CA LEU A 38 0.09 -9.42 22.24
C LEU A 38 0.30 -10.08 20.87
N LYS A 39 0.08 -11.39 20.82
CA LYS A 39 0.14 -12.15 19.57
C LYS A 39 -1.27 -12.38 19.05
N LEU A 40 -1.49 -11.92 17.81
CA LEU A 40 -2.67 -12.28 17.03
C LEU A 40 -2.26 -13.32 16.00
N ASP A 41 -2.97 -14.45 15.94
CA ASP A 41 -2.69 -15.45 14.93
C ASP A 41 -3.26 -15.06 13.55
N ARG A 42 -2.85 -15.80 12.51
CA ARG A 42 -3.23 -15.47 11.14
C ARG A 42 -4.74 -15.57 10.88
N GLN A 43 -5.41 -16.55 11.46
CA GLN A 43 -6.85 -16.76 11.21
C GLN A 43 -7.65 -15.61 11.82
N ASP A 44 -7.35 -15.24 13.05
CA ASP A 44 -7.98 -14.13 13.74
C ASP A 44 -7.69 -12.81 13.03
N PHE A 45 -6.43 -12.56 12.65
CA PHE A 45 -6.04 -11.38 11.88
C PHE A 45 -6.81 -11.28 10.57
N LEU A 46 -6.86 -12.34 9.78
CA LEU A 46 -7.61 -12.35 8.52
C LEU A 46 -9.13 -12.22 8.72
N SER A 47 -9.68 -12.76 9.81
CA SER A 47 -11.09 -12.62 10.13
C SER A 47 -11.46 -11.18 10.53
N LEU A 48 -10.58 -10.51 11.27
CA LEU A 48 -10.73 -9.11 11.63
C LEU A 48 -10.61 -8.20 10.40
N LEU A 49 -9.74 -8.54 9.44
CA LEU A 49 -9.60 -7.81 8.18
C LEU A 49 -10.75 -8.05 7.19
N LYS A 50 -11.47 -9.16 7.33
CA LYS A 50 -12.69 -9.41 6.53
C LYS A 50 -13.89 -8.58 7.00
N SER A 51 -13.78 -7.86 8.11
CA SER A 51 -14.77 -6.88 8.56
C SER A 51 -14.71 -5.59 7.73
N PRO A 52 -15.83 -4.86 7.59
CA PRO A 52 -16.06 -3.82 6.58
C PRO A 52 -15.25 -2.52 6.74
N VAL A 53 -14.02 -2.60 7.19
CA VAL A 53 -13.20 -1.44 7.54
C VAL A 53 -12.31 -0.96 6.39
N VAL A 54 -12.12 -1.79 5.36
CA VAL A 54 -11.35 -1.37 4.18
C VAL A 54 -12.30 -0.76 3.16
N ALA A 55 -12.18 0.55 2.98
CA ALA A 55 -12.93 1.24 1.97
C ALA A 55 -12.45 0.80 0.58
N GLU A 56 -13.34 0.22 -0.21
CA GLU A 56 -13.08 -0.21 -1.58
C GLU A 56 -13.86 0.64 -2.57
N VAL A 57 -13.29 0.79 -3.76
CA VAL A 57 -13.92 1.46 -4.88
C VAL A 57 -13.88 0.57 -6.12
N SER A 58 -14.93 0.63 -6.93
CA SER A 58 -14.90 0.06 -8.28
C SER A 58 -13.97 0.89 -9.18
N PHE A 59 -13.54 0.31 -10.31
CA PHE A 59 -12.73 1.04 -11.28
C PHE A 59 -13.41 2.33 -11.79
N ALA A 60 -14.72 2.30 -12.00
CA ALA A 60 -15.49 3.47 -12.43
C ALA A 60 -15.54 4.58 -11.35
N GLU A 61 -15.63 4.21 -10.07
CA GLU A 61 -15.54 5.15 -8.95
C GLU A 61 -14.13 5.72 -8.81
N ALA A 62 -13.11 4.87 -8.96
CA ALA A 62 -11.72 5.29 -8.96
C ALA A 62 -11.46 6.34 -10.05
N ALA A 63 -11.94 6.11 -11.28
CA ALA A 63 -11.81 7.06 -12.38
C ALA A 63 -12.45 8.42 -12.07
N ARG A 64 -13.61 8.45 -11.41
CA ARG A 64 -14.24 9.70 -10.96
C ARG A 64 -13.41 10.42 -9.90
N GLN A 65 -12.85 9.68 -8.95
CA GLN A 65 -12.02 10.27 -7.89
C GLN A 65 -10.69 10.82 -8.44
N LEU A 66 -10.08 10.16 -9.43
CA LEU A 66 -8.90 10.67 -10.12
C LEU A 66 -9.16 12.03 -10.78
N ASN A 67 -10.30 12.18 -11.46
CA ASN A 67 -10.73 13.46 -12.03
C ASN A 67 -10.94 14.56 -10.97
N SER A 68 -11.14 14.17 -9.72
CA SER A 68 -11.28 15.08 -8.57
C SER A 68 -9.97 15.26 -7.78
N GLY A 69 -8.83 14.82 -8.32
CA GLY A 69 -7.51 15.01 -7.73
C GLY A 69 -7.00 13.87 -6.85
N ALA A 70 -7.68 12.73 -6.81
CA ALA A 70 -7.11 11.53 -6.18
C ALA A 70 -5.89 11.03 -6.95
N GLN A 71 -5.07 10.21 -6.30
CA GLN A 71 -3.81 9.73 -6.82
C GLN A 71 -3.75 8.20 -6.76
N TRP A 72 -3.35 7.56 -7.87
CA TRP A 72 -3.02 6.14 -7.84
C TRP A 72 -1.79 5.88 -6.97
N LEU A 73 -1.87 4.82 -6.17
CA LEU A 73 -0.78 4.30 -5.35
C LEU A 73 -0.58 2.82 -5.65
N ASP A 74 0.49 2.51 -6.36
CA ASP A 74 0.89 1.13 -6.65
C ASP A 74 1.63 0.54 -5.44
N VAL A 75 1.08 -0.49 -4.84
CA VAL A 75 1.66 -1.15 -3.66
C VAL A 75 2.30 -2.49 -3.99
N ARG A 76 2.50 -2.76 -5.28
CA ARG A 76 3.19 -3.95 -5.78
C ARG A 76 4.71 -3.86 -5.58
N LEU A 77 5.40 -4.91 -5.97
CA LEU A 77 6.87 -4.93 -5.95
C LEU A 77 7.46 -4.04 -7.06
N GLN A 78 8.75 -3.70 -6.91
CA GLN A 78 9.46 -2.85 -7.86
C GLN A 78 9.41 -3.43 -9.28
N GLU A 79 9.66 -4.73 -9.44
CA GLU A 79 9.67 -5.38 -10.75
C GLU A 79 8.29 -5.42 -11.41
N GLU A 80 7.22 -5.48 -10.61
CA GLU A 80 5.84 -5.43 -11.12
C GLU A 80 5.51 -4.02 -11.61
N TYR A 81 5.89 -3.02 -10.83
CA TYR A 81 5.71 -1.61 -11.15
C TYR A 81 6.46 -1.21 -12.43
N GLU A 82 7.76 -1.52 -12.49
CA GLU A 82 8.62 -1.18 -13.64
C GLU A 82 8.16 -1.85 -14.93
N ARG A 83 7.53 -3.02 -14.83
CA ARG A 83 6.99 -3.74 -15.97
C ARG A 83 5.80 -3.02 -16.60
N ALA A 84 4.86 -2.59 -15.79
CA ALA A 84 3.73 -1.77 -16.21
C ALA A 84 2.98 -1.21 -14.99
N HIS A 85 2.65 0.07 -15.02
CA HIS A 85 1.92 0.75 -13.95
C HIS A 85 0.92 1.78 -14.48
N ALA A 86 0.06 2.27 -13.60
CA ALA A 86 -0.93 3.29 -13.96
C ALA A 86 -0.26 4.65 -14.19
N LEU A 87 -0.79 5.40 -15.14
CA LEU A 87 -0.31 6.74 -15.47
C LEU A 87 -0.15 7.59 -14.23
N GLU A 88 1.04 8.17 -14.08
CA GLU A 88 1.42 9.05 -12.95
C GLU A 88 1.22 8.41 -11.55
N SER A 89 1.12 7.08 -11.44
CA SER A 89 0.97 6.43 -10.15
C SER A 89 2.23 6.59 -9.29
N LEU A 90 2.02 6.81 -7.99
CA LEU A 90 3.11 6.73 -7.03
C LEU A 90 3.42 5.27 -6.73
N HIS A 91 4.69 4.94 -6.63
CA HIS A 91 5.12 3.60 -6.26
C HIS A 91 5.51 3.55 -4.79
N MET A 92 4.79 2.74 -4.03
CA MET A 92 5.06 2.53 -2.61
C MET A 92 4.76 1.09 -2.22
N PRO A 93 5.71 0.17 -2.43
CA PRO A 93 5.55 -1.22 -2.07
C PRO A 93 5.06 -1.40 -0.65
N LEU A 94 4.11 -2.33 -0.45
CA LEU A 94 3.45 -2.55 0.84
C LEU A 94 4.44 -2.67 2.01
N HIS A 95 5.54 -3.42 1.83
CA HIS A 95 6.57 -3.62 2.85
C HIS A 95 7.38 -2.35 3.22
N LEU A 96 7.31 -1.30 2.40
CA LEU A 96 7.94 0.00 2.65
C LEU A 96 6.93 1.07 3.07
N LEU A 97 5.63 0.76 3.06
CA LEU A 97 4.57 1.74 3.24
C LEU A 97 4.71 2.50 4.56
N ARG A 98 4.93 1.80 5.68
CA ARG A 98 5.09 2.45 7.00
C ARG A 98 6.27 3.43 7.02
N LEU A 99 7.38 3.08 6.42
CA LEU A 99 8.58 3.93 6.38
C LEU A 99 8.39 5.15 5.48
N LYS A 100 7.69 4.96 4.36
CA LYS A 100 7.55 5.97 3.30
C LYS A 100 6.25 6.77 3.35
N ALA A 101 5.26 6.37 4.16
CA ALA A 101 3.97 7.06 4.24
C ALA A 101 4.11 8.55 4.59
N ARG A 102 5.14 8.94 5.35
CA ARG A 102 5.47 10.34 5.65
C ARG A 102 5.78 11.21 4.42
N LEU A 103 6.01 10.59 3.26
CA LEU A 103 6.24 11.28 1.99
C LEU A 103 4.93 11.58 1.25
N LEU A 104 3.83 11.01 1.70
CA LEU A 104 2.50 11.23 1.14
C LEU A 104 1.89 12.53 1.67
N ASP A 105 1.05 13.13 0.86
CA ASP A 105 0.28 14.33 1.22
C ASP A 105 -1.01 13.93 1.93
N HIS A 106 -1.22 14.38 3.16
CA HIS A 106 -2.42 14.08 3.96
C HIS A 106 -3.72 14.66 3.39
N GLU A 107 -3.64 15.68 2.56
CA GLU A 107 -4.81 16.30 1.93
C GLU A 107 -5.30 15.52 0.70
N ARG A 108 -4.47 14.60 0.19
CA ARG A 108 -4.81 13.78 -0.98
C ARG A 108 -5.56 12.50 -0.61
N THR A 109 -6.42 12.09 -1.54
CA THR A 109 -7.03 10.76 -1.53
C THR A 109 -6.18 9.80 -2.34
N TYR A 110 -5.87 8.62 -1.79
CA TYR A 110 -5.08 7.60 -2.44
C TYR A 110 -5.93 6.41 -2.87
N LEU A 111 -5.76 6.00 -4.11
CA LEU A 111 -6.39 4.81 -4.70
C LEU A 111 -5.34 3.73 -4.82
N CYS A 112 -5.33 2.81 -3.86
CA CYS A 112 -4.35 1.75 -3.78
C CYS A 112 -4.74 0.59 -4.71
N TYR A 113 -3.79 0.08 -5.48
CA TYR A 113 -4.01 -1.11 -6.29
C TYR A 113 -2.87 -2.12 -6.21
N CYS A 114 -3.23 -3.37 -6.44
CA CYS A 114 -2.32 -4.49 -6.66
C CYS A 114 -3.04 -5.53 -7.54
N ASP A 115 -2.42 -6.67 -7.79
CA ASP A 115 -2.98 -7.69 -8.67
C ASP A 115 -4.33 -8.22 -8.17
N SER A 116 -4.36 -8.81 -6.98
CA SER A 116 -5.52 -9.53 -6.43
C SER A 116 -6.35 -8.73 -5.41
N GLY A 117 -6.08 -7.45 -5.21
CA GLY A 117 -6.75 -6.63 -4.19
C GLY A 117 -6.23 -6.82 -2.76
N LYS A 118 -5.53 -7.92 -2.44
CA LYS A 118 -5.10 -8.23 -1.07
C LYS A 118 -4.07 -7.25 -0.52
N ARG A 119 -3.01 -6.97 -1.29
CA ARG A 119 -1.96 -6.01 -0.87
C ARG A 119 -2.52 -4.60 -0.76
N SER A 120 -3.40 -4.19 -1.67
CA SER A 120 -4.03 -2.86 -1.65
C SER A 120 -4.98 -2.69 -0.48
N ALA A 121 -5.76 -3.71 -0.11
CA ALA A 121 -6.58 -3.67 1.09
C ALA A 121 -5.75 -3.42 2.35
N ASN A 122 -4.59 -4.08 2.45
CA ASN A 122 -3.68 -3.88 3.58
C ASN A 122 -3.03 -2.50 3.58
N ALA A 123 -2.68 -2.01 2.41
CA ALA A 123 -2.15 -0.66 2.28
C ALA A 123 -3.18 0.37 2.74
N VAL A 124 -4.45 0.22 2.35
CA VAL A 124 -5.53 1.09 2.80
C VAL A 124 -5.71 1.03 4.31
N PHE A 125 -5.70 -0.17 4.90
CA PHE A 125 -5.78 -0.31 6.36
C PHE A 125 -4.66 0.48 7.07
N LEU A 126 -3.41 0.29 6.64
CA LEU A 126 -2.25 1.00 7.22
C LEU A 126 -2.34 2.51 7.01
N LEU A 127 -2.70 2.96 5.82
CA LEU A 127 -2.84 4.39 5.50
C LEU A 127 -3.94 5.04 6.32
N THR A 128 -5.07 4.36 6.50
CA THR A 128 -6.19 4.86 7.32
C THR A 128 -5.77 5.00 8.79
N GLN A 129 -5.01 4.05 9.33
CA GLN A 129 -4.45 4.17 10.68
C GLN A 129 -3.50 5.38 10.83
N LEU A 130 -2.80 5.74 9.76
CA LEU A 130 -1.92 6.90 9.72
C LEU A 130 -2.65 8.21 9.38
N GLY A 131 -3.97 8.19 9.28
CA GLY A 131 -4.81 9.37 9.06
C GLY A 131 -4.98 9.78 7.58
N PHE A 132 -4.57 8.94 6.62
CA PHE A 132 -4.76 9.22 5.20
C PHE A 132 -6.15 8.79 4.72
N LYS A 133 -6.66 9.48 3.71
CA LYS A 133 -7.84 9.04 2.94
C LYS A 133 -7.38 8.07 1.86
N ALA A 134 -7.74 6.80 2.00
CA ALA A 134 -7.31 5.76 1.07
C ALA A 134 -8.45 4.77 0.76
N TYR A 135 -8.46 4.26 -0.46
CA TYR A 135 -9.41 3.27 -0.96
C TYR A 135 -8.67 2.20 -1.74
N ALA A 136 -9.11 0.95 -1.63
CA ALA A 136 -8.57 -0.15 -2.41
C ALA A 136 -9.38 -0.34 -3.70
N LEU A 137 -8.68 -0.57 -4.81
CA LEU A 137 -9.35 -1.05 -6.03
C LEU A 137 -9.90 -2.44 -5.74
N ARG A 138 -11.23 -2.57 -5.82
CA ARG A 138 -11.94 -3.81 -5.54
C ARG A 138 -11.44 -4.93 -6.44
N ASP A 139 -11.15 -6.07 -5.84
CA ASP A 139 -10.65 -7.30 -6.48
C ASP A 139 -9.31 -7.13 -7.25
N GLY A 140 -8.69 -5.96 -7.19
CA GLY A 140 -7.42 -5.67 -7.83
C GLY A 140 -7.49 -5.57 -9.37
N ILE A 141 -6.30 -5.49 -9.99
CA ILE A 141 -6.20 -5.35 -11.45
C ILE A 141 -6.50 -6.65 -12.21
N ASP A 142 -6.35 -7.80 -11.57
CA ASP A 142 -6.63 -9.11 -12.21
C ASP A 142 -8.11 -9.32 -12.50
N ALA A 143 -8.99 -8.65 -11.76
CA ALA A 143 -10.43 -8.69 -11.98
C ALA A 143 -10.91 -7.74 -13.10
N LEU A 144 -10.04 -6.86 -13.58
CA LEU A 144 -10.37 -5.95 -14.68
C LEU A 144 -10.40 -6.72 -16.01
N SER A 145 -11.28 -6.30 -16.92
CA SER A 145 -11.21 -6.79 -18.29
C SER A 145 -9.84 -6.44 -18.91
N PRO A 146 -9.33 -7.22 -19.88
CA PRO A 146 -8.05 -6.95 -20.52
C PRO A 146 -7.93 -5.50 -21.02
N VAL A 147 -8.98 -4.97 -21.64
CA VAL A 147 -8.99 -3.58 -22.15
C VAL A 147 -8.82 -2.55 -21.02
N LEU A 148 -9.51 -2.74 -19.88
CA LEU A 148 -9.39 -1.83 -18.74
C LEU A 148 -8.03 -1.96 -18.06
N ARG A 149 -7.52 -3.18 -17.93
CA ARG A 149 -6.21 -3.44 -17.33
C ARG A 149 -5.09 -2.83 -18.17
N ASP A 150 -5.10 -3.05 -19.49
CA ASP A 150 -4.09 -2.51 -20.40
C ASP A 150 -4.19 -0.98 -20.47
N GLY A 151 -5.40 -0.42 -20.40
CA GLY A 151 -5.61 1.02 -20.31
C GLY A 151 -5.15 1.62 -18.96
N LEU A 152 -5.22 0.87 -17.88
CA LEU A 152 -4.70 1.29 -16.57
C LEU A 152 -3.17 1.20 -16.52
N LEU A 153 -2.60 0.07 -16.94
CA LEU A 153 -1.16 -0.21 -16.87
C LEU A 153 -0.46 0.25 -18.15
N CYS A 154 -0.40 1.54 -18.36
CA CYS A 154 0.07 2.15 -19.62
C CYS A 154 1.45 2.80 -19.54
N GLU A 155 2.05 2.93 -18.34
CA GLU A 155 3.41 3.42 -18.14
C GLU A 155 4.37 2.28 -17.78
N HIS A 156 5.67 2.47 -18.06
CA HIS A 156 6.74 1.51 -17.85
C HIS A 156 7.99 2.18 -17.28
N GLY A 157 8.82 1.42 -16.60
CA GLY A 157 10.11 1.89 -16.07
C GLY A 157 10.01 2.50 -14.68
N PRO A 158 11.08 3.19 -14.22
CA PRO A 158 11.14 3.79 -12.90
C PRO A 158 10.09 4.89 -12.77
N GLY A 159 9.29 4.82 -11.73
CA GLY A 159 8.17 5.73 -11.54
C GLY A 159 8.50 7.00 -10.78
N TYR A 160 7.44 7.72 -10.46
CA TYR A 160 7.52 8.95 -9.68
C TYR A 160 7.81 8.65 -8.22
N LEU A 161 8.74 9.39 -7.61
CA LEU A 161 8.95 9.40 -6.17
C LEU A 161 7.88 10.29 -5.51
N ALA A 162 7.25 9.77 -4.47
CA ALA A 162 6.41 10.59 -3.62
C ALA A 162 7.27 11.63 -2.90
N ARG A 163 7.10 12.91 -3.19
CA ARG A 163 7.74 14.02 -2.48
C ARG A 163 6.72 14.74 -1.60
N SER A 164 7.11 15.06 -0.38
CA SER A 164 6.35 15.98 0.46
C SER A 164 6.32 17.35 -0.21
N GLY A 165 5.14 17.84 -0.61
CA GLY A 165 4.98 19.18 -1.19
C GLY A 165 4.66 19.25 -2.68
N GLY A 166 3.90 18.34 -3.21
CA GLY A 166 3.05 18.61 -4.38
C GLY A 166 3.71 18.88 -5.73
N ARG A 167 4.93 18.42 -6.00
CA ARG A 167 5.49 18.41 -7.35
C ARG A 167 6.10 17.07 -7.69
N THR A 168 5.51 16.40 -8.66
CA THR A 168 6.13 15.27 -9.35
C THR A 168 7.18 15.81 -10.31
N GLU A 169 8.45 15.55 -10.05
CA GLU A 169 9.49 15.77 -11.05
C GLU A 169 9.77 14.47 -11.79
N ARG A 170 9.69 14.52 -13.10
CA ARG A 170 10.13 13.43 -13.97
C ARG A 170 11.64 13.31 -13.85
N SER A 171 12.12 12.13 -13.45
CA SER A 171 13.53 11.79 -13.61
C SER A 171 13.78 11.51 -15.08
N GLY A 172 14.52 12.42 -15.74
CA GLY A 172 15.06 12.19 -17.07
C GLY A 172 16.25 11.25 -17.07
#